data_85fee714b38bd4dbd6bda43bb89fa4a3
#
_entry.id   85fee714b38bd4dbd6bda43bb89fa4a3
#
_cell.length_a   1.000
_cell.length_b   1.000
_cell.length_c   1.000
_cell.angle_alpha   90.00
_cell.angle_beta   90.00
_cell.angle_gamma   90.00
#
_symmetry.space_group_name_H-M   'P 1'
#
loop_
_entity.id
_entity.type
_entity.pdbx_description
1 polymer ?
#
loop_
_entity_poly.entity_id
_entity_poly.type
_entity_poly.pdbx_seq_one_letter_code
_entity_poly.pdbx_strand_id
1 'polypeptide(L)'
;SRIAIEVCKSNPEIIYARMVRNDTAFCNGGQQISGLYKSMDGGDNWQQVITDYNNSGLPCDVLGGFGWYFGRIGVNPNNPNDIFLLGVDLYRSLDGGISWVRATPDWWTYEVHADKHEIEFFENGDILLGTDGGLYKLRKNSTEWEDLENIATTQFYRVAYNPNNPSYFYGGAQDNGTSTGNAQNINNWEAIYGGDGFLPA
;
A
#
# COMPACT_ATOMS: atom_id res chain seq x y z
N SER A 1 -17.77 5.46 8.34
CA SER A 1 -16.56 6.24 8.03
C SER A 1 -15.35 5.59 8.68
N ARG A 2 -14.22 5.60 8.01
CA ARG A 2 -12.94 5.18 8.58
C ARG A 2 -12.01 6.38 8.62
N ILE A 3 -11.24 6.50 9.71
CA ILE A 3 -10.25 7.56 9.89
C ILE A 3 -8.89 6.88 10.10
N ALA A 4 -7.88 7.35 9.38
CA ALA A 4 -6.48 7.04 9.65
C ALA A 4 -5.81 8.31 10.17
N ILE A 5 -4.98 8.17 11.19
CA ILE A 5 -4.27 9.27 11.83
C ILE A 5 -2.79 8.90 11.86
N GLU A 6 -1.94 9.88 11.55
CA GLU A 6 -0.49 9.75 11.66
C GLU A 6 0.11 11.01 12.26
N VAL A 7 1.05 10.82 13.18
CA VAL A 7 1.74 11.90 13.92
C VAL A 7 3.17 12.03 13.40
N CYS A 8 3.62 13.24 13.15
CA CYS A 8 5.02 13.45 12.80
C CYS A 8 5.90 13.23 14.04
N LYS A 9 6.78 12.21 13.98
CA LYS A 9 7.63 11.82 15.12
C LYS A 9 8.56 12.94 15.62
N SER A 10 9.08 13.79 14.71
CA SER A 10 9.96 14.91 15.09
C SER A 10 9.21 16.14 15.58
N ASN A 11 7.93 16.24 15.30
CA ASN A 11 7.07 17.34 15.78
C ASN A 11 5.66 16.83 16.05
N PRO A 12 5.37 16.34 17.27
CA PRO A 12 4.07 15.74 17.63
C PRO A 12 2.88 16.69 17.56
N GLU A 13 3.10 17.99 17.48
CA GLU A 13 2.04 18.99 17.24
C GLU A 13 1.44 18.86 15.83
N ILE A 14 2.21 18.26 14.89
CA ILE A 14 1.75 18.05 13.53
C ILE A 14 1.16 16.66 13.38
N ILE A 15 -0.14 16.63 13.13
CA ILE A 15 -0.94 15.42 12.97
C ILE A 15 -1.70 15.50 11.65
N TYR A 16 -1.73 14.40 10.92
CA TYR A 16 -2.58 14.24 9.75
C TYR A 16 -3.72 13.27 10.02
N ALA A 17 -4.89 13.58 9.53
CA ALA A 17 -6.07 12.72 9.59
C ALA A 17 -6.71 12.61 8.20
N ARG A 18 -6.82 11.40 7.72
CA ARG A 18 -7.54 11.08 6.48
C ARG A 18 -8.88 10.46 6.81
N MET A 19 -9.91 10.99 6.21
CA MET A 19 -11.28 10.48 6.36
C MET A 19 -11.74 9.77 5.09
N VAL A 20 -12.47 8.68 5.25
CA VAL A 20 -13.14 7.96 4.17
C VAL A 20 -14.64 8.19 4.26
N ARG A 21 -15.25 8.41 3.12
CA ARG A 21 -16.68 8.57 2.94
C ARG A 21 -17.23 7.42 2.08
N ASN A 22 -18.39 6.94 2.46
CA ASN A 22 -19.16 6.03 1.63
C ASN A 22 -20.12 6.87 0.78
N ASP A 23 -19.63 7.38 -0.33
CA ASP A 23 -20.41 8.22 -1.23
C ASP A 23 -20.15 7.81 -2.67
N THR A 24 -21.17 7.19 -3.25
CA THR A 24 -21.13 6.73 -4.64
C THR A 24 -21.26 7.87 -5.67
N ALA A 25 -21.64 9.06 -5.23
CA ALA A 25 -21.77 10.24 -6.10
C ALA A 25 -20.44 10.95 -6.35
N PHE A 26 -19.45 10.70 -5.51
CA PHE A 26 -18.13 11.27 -5.62
C PHE A 26 -17.18 10.25 -6.22
N CYS A 27 -16.68 10.47 -7.42
CA CYS A 27 -15.66 9.64 -8.04
C CYS A 27 -16.04 8.18 -8.33
N ASN A 28 -16.89 7.95 -9.32
CA ASN A 28 -17.17 6.62 -9.94
C ASN A 28 -17.39 5.40 -9.02
N GLY A 29 -17.78 5.63 -7.76
CA GLY A 29 -18.21 4.57 -6.85
C GLY A 29 -17.19 4.15 -5.81
N GLY A 30 -17.69 3.50 -4.76
CA GLY A 30 -16.91 2.95 -3.66
C GLY A 30 -16.59 3.92 -2.53
N GLN A 31 -15.77 3.46 -1.59
CA GLN A 31 -15.34 4.25 -0.44
C GLN A 31 -14.03 4.98 -0.75
N GLN A 32 -14.13 6.29 -0.92
CA GLN A 32 -13.02 7.14 -1.30
C GLN A 32 -12.67 8.14 -0.17
N ILE A 33 -11.59 8.88 -0.36
CA ILE A 33 -11.18 9.92 0.58
C ILE A 33 -12.21 11.04 0.55
N SER A 34 -12.78 11.36 1.71
CA SER A 34 -13.67 12.53 1.88
C SER A 34 -12.94 13.77 2.37
N GLY A 35 -11.73 13.63 2.86
CA GLY A 35 -10.89 14.73 3.29
C GLY A 35 -9.56 14.29 3.87
N LEU A 36 -8.57 15.14 3.68
CA LEU A 36 -7.31 15.11 4.40
C LEU A 36 -7.23 16.38 5.26
N TYR A 37 -6.96 16.20 6.53
CA TYR A 37 -6.89 17.26 7.52
C TYR A 37 -5.52 17.26 8.17
N LYS A 38 -5.06 18.45 8.56
CA LYS A 38 -3.82 18.67 9.30
C LYS A 38 -4.11 19.46 10.55
N SER A 39 -3.56 19.01 11.65
CA SER A 39 -3.40 19.81 12.87
C SER A 39 -1.95 20.28 12.99
N MET A 40 -1.74 21.43 13.62
CA MET A 40 -0.42 22.00 13.95
C MET A 40 -0.30 22.32 15.43
N ASP A 41 -1.23 21.84 16.26
CA ASP A 41 -1.35 22.12 17.69
C ASP A 41 -1.78 20.87 18.49
N GLY A 42 -1.26 19.71 18.10
CA GLY A 42 -1.49 18.46 18.83
C GLY A 42 -2.91 17.91 18.73
N GLY A 43 -3.71 18.41 17.78
CA GLY A 43 -5.07 17.92 17.55
C GLY A 43 -6.18 18.84 18.06
N ASP A 44 -5.84 19.98 18.66
CA ASP A 44 -6.82 20.91 19.17
C ASP A 44 -7.61 21.61 18.02
N ASN A 45 -6.91 21.98 16.94
CA ASN A 45 -7.54 22.56 15.75
C ASN A 45 -7.13 21.80 14.49
N TRP A 46 -8.07 21.73 13.52
CA TRP A 46 -7.88 21.01 12.28
C TRP A 46 -8.20 21.88 11.06
N GLN A 47 -7.33 21.81 10.08
CA GLN A 47 -7.52 22.46 8.79
C GLN A 47 -7.63 21.37 7.71
N GLN A 48 -8.62 21.50 6.83
CA GLN A 48 -8.69 20.66 5.63
C GLN A 48 -7.58 21.07 4.66
N VAL A 49 -6.77 20.10 4.23
CA VAL A 49 -5.62 20.34 3.35
C VAL A 49 -6.03 20.26 1.89
N ILE A 50 -6.76 19.21 1.51
CA ILE A 50 -7.23 19.04 0.14
C ILE A 50 -8.63 19.64 0.05
N THR A 51 -8.75 20.76 -0.66
CA THR A 51 -10.03 21.41 -0.95
C THR A 51 -10.49 21.20 -2.39
N ASP A 52 -9.55 20.86 -3.28
CA ASP A 52 -9.82 20.58 -4.70
C ASP A 52 -8.94 19.41 -5.18
N TYR A 53 -9.55 18.23 -5.32
CA TYR A 53 -8.87 17.03 -5.81
C TYR A 53 -8.41 17.14 -7.27
N ASN A 54 -9.15 17.86 -8.12
CA ASN A 54 -8.81 17.98 -9.54
C ASN A 54 -7.49 18.71 -9.77
N ASN A 55 -7.14 19.64 -8.88
CA ASN A 55 -5.91 20.41 -8.97
C ASN A 55 -4.79 19.93 -8.03
N SER A 56 -5.08 19.00 -7.14
CA SER A 56 -4.08 18.48 -6.18
C SER A 56 -3.14 17.45 -6.77
N GLY A 57 -3.46 16.86 -7.93
CA GLY A 57 -2.74 15.71 -8.49
C GLY A 57 -3.04 14.38 -7.80
N LEU A 58 -3.90 14.36 -6.77
CA LEU A 58 -4.37 13.15 -6.13
C LEU A 58 -5.67 12.70 -6.83
N PRO A 59 -5.68 11.53 -7.48
CA PRO A 59 -6.92 11.05 -8.08
C PRO A 59 -7.95 10.76 -7.00
N CYS A 60 -9.19 11.03 -7.29
CA CYS A 60 -10.28 10.82 -6.34
C CYS A 60 -10.48 9.34 -5.99
N ASP A 61 -10.09 8.44 -6.89
CA ASP A 61 -10.18 6.98 -6.74
C ASP A 61 -8.89 6.33 -6.21
N VAL A 62 -8.00 7.11 -5.61
CA VAL A 62 -6.70 6.63 -5.06
C VAL A 62 -6.81 5.38 -4.19
N LEU A 63 -7.96 5.14 -3.57
CA LEU A 63 -8.23 3.97 -2.75
C LEU A 63 -8.92 2.82 -3.52
N GLY A 64 -9.12 2.94 -4.85
CA GLY A 64 -9.77 1.93 -5.67
C GLY A 64 -11.19 1.56 -5.25
N GLY A 65 -11.88 2.41 -4.47
CA GLY A 65 -13.17 2.06 -3.86
C GLY A 65 -13.07 1.29 -2.54
N PHE A 66 -11.88 0.90 -2.11
CA PHE A 66 -11.60 0.08 -0.93
C PHE A 66 -11.20 0.90 0.30
N GLY A 67 -11.76 2.08 0.48
CA GLY A 67 -11.45 2.94 1.63
C GLY A 67 -11.78 2.33 2.99
N TRP A 68 -12.60 1.27 3.03
CA TRP A 68 -12.84 0.47 4.22
C TRP A 68 -11.61 -0.39 4.59
N TYR A 69 -10.75 -0.68 3.63
CA TYR A 69 -9.57 -1.53 3.76
C TYR A 69 -8.28 -0.69 3.77
N PHE A 70 -8.05 0.10 2.72
CA PHE A 70 -6.86 0.93 2.57
C PHE A 70 -6.92 2.26 3.32
N GLY A 71 -5.82 2.97 3.21
CA GLY A 71 -5.71 4.39 3.45
C GLY A 71 -4.93 4.77 4.67
N ARG A 72 -3.82 4.09 4.95
CA ARG A 72 -2.81 4.63 5.83
C ARG A 72 -2.22 5.93 5.27
N ILE A 73 -1.74 6.76 6.16
CA ILE A 73 -0.90 7.92 5.89
C ILE A 73 0.47 7.59 6.47
N GLY A 74 1.53 7.84 5.71
CA GLY A 74 2.88 7.87 6.24
C GLY A 74 3.35 9.30 6.33
N VAL A 75 3.96 9.69 7.44
CA VAL A 75 4.59 11.00 7.63
C VAL A 75 6.06 10.80 7.87
N ASN A 76 6.90 11.41 7.03
CA ASN A 76 8.34 11.35 7.19
C ASN A 76 8.74 11.92 8.56
N PRO A 77 9.41 11.15 9.43
CA PRO A 77 9.73 11.58 10.78
C PRO A 77 10.62 12.82 10.83
N ASN A 78 11.37 13.11 9.77
CA ASN A 78 12.29 14.24 9.70
C ASN A 78 11.74 15.45 8.92
N ASN A 79 10.62 15.28 8.22
CA ASN A 79 9.97 16.33 7.44
C ASN A 79 8.44 16.19 7.48
N PRO A 80 7.74 16.98 8.28
CA PRO A 80 6.30 16.89 8.42
C PRO A 80 5.50 17.24 7.16
N ASN A 81 6.13 17.81 6.13
CA ASN A 81 5.49 18.09 4.85
C ASN A 81 5.69 16.99 3.81
N ASP A 82 6.55 16.01 4.09
CA ASP A 82 6.76 14.84 3.26
C ASP A 82 5.86 13.70 3.74
N ILE A 83 4.73 13.54 3.07
CA ILE A 83 3.69 12.59 3.47
C ILE A 83 3.32 11.65 2.33
N PHE A 84 2.88 10.47 2.71
CA PHE A 84 2.48 9.42 1.78
C PHE A 84 1.04 8.99 2.04
N LEU A 85 0.32 8.69 0.99
CA LEU A 85 -1.00 8.11 1.04
C LEU A 85 -0.98 6.73 0.40
N LEU A 86 -1.35 5.73 1.18
CA LEU A 86 -1.34 4.32 0.81
C LEU A 86 -2.73 3.88 0.36
N GLY A 87 -2.80 3.26 -0.80
CA GLY A 87 -4.01 2.71 -1.39
C GLY A 87 -3.63 1.60 -2.36
N VAL A 88 -4.38 1.43 -3.44
CA VAL A 88 -3.97 0.56 -4.56
C VAL A 88 -2.62 1.02 -5.10
N ASP A 89 -2.46 2.33 -5.27
CA ASP A 89 -1.18 2.98 -5.59
C ASP A 89 -0.63 3.74 -4.36
N LEU A 90 0.61 4.20 -4.47
CA LEU A 90 1.26 5.06 -3.50
C LEU A 90 1.37 6.48 -4.06
N TYR A 91 0.89 7.45 -3.30
CA TYR A 91 1.04 8.87 -3.62
C TYR A 91 1.88 9.58 -2.57
N ARG A 92 2.69 10.56 -3.00
CA ARG A 92 3.56 11.36 -2.13
C ARG A 92 3.27 12.84 -2.33
N SER A 93 3.25 13.56 -1.24
CA SER A 93 3.26 15.01 -1.19
C SER A 93 4.51 15.49 -0.48
N LEU A 94 5.13 16.55 -0.98
CA LEU A 94 6.30 17.21 -0.37
C LEU A 94 5.95 18.57 0.24
N ASP A 95 4.70 18.98 0.13
CA ASP A 95 4.18 20.29 0.58
C ASP A 95 3.07 20.17 1.64
N GLY A 96 3.04 19.06 2.34
CA GLY A 96 2.09 18.83 3.43
C GLY A 96 0.68 18.47 2.97
N GLY A 97 0.54 17.91 1.77
CA GLY A 97 -0.70 17.38 1.25
C GLY A 97 -1.44 18.31 0.27
N ILE A 98 -0.84 19.43 -0.13
CA ILE A 98 -1.44 20.38 -1.07
C ILE A 98 -1.38 19.81 -2.49
N SER A 99 -0.20 19.33 -2.90
CA SER A 99 0.01 18.68 -4.19
C SER A 99 0.57 17.27 -4.04
N TRP A 100 0.21 16.40 -5.00
CA TRP A 100 0.55 14.98 -4.95
C TRP A 100 1.09 14.49 -6.28
N VAL A 101 2.02 13.56 -6.17
CA VAL A 101 2.55 12.80 -7.30
C VAL A 101 2.50 11.31 -6.97
N ARG A 102 2.35 10.47 -7.97
CA ARG A 102 2.49 9.03 -7.79
C ARG A 102 3.94 8.71 -7.40
N ALA A 103 4.13 7.90 -6.38
CA ALA A 103 5.43 7.59 -5.78
C ALA A 103 5.93 6.18 -6.13
N THR A 104 5.12 5.38 -6.82
CA THR A 104 5.50 4.07 -7.38
C THR A 104 5.16 4.07 -8.86
N PRO A 105 5.78 3.18 -9.67
CA PRO A 105 5.27 2.85 -10.99
C PRO A 105 3.79 2.43 -10.93
N ASP A 106 3.12 2.49 -12.05
CA ASP A 106 1.72 2.03 -12.16
C ASP A 106 1.63 0.54 -11.79
N TRP A 107 0.61 0.15 -11.02
CA TRP A 107 0.45 -1.22 -10.52
C TRP A 107 0.44 -2.27 -11.64
N TRP A 108 0.00 -1.94 -12.84
CA TRP A 108 -0.02 -2.86 -13.98
C TRP A 108 1.35 -3.08 -14.65
N THR A 109 2.40 -2.35 -14.24
CA THR A 109 3.78 -2.62 -14.70
C THR A 109 4.40 -3.79 -13.94
N TYR A 110 3.83 -4.16 -12.81
CA TYR A 110 4.32 -5.19 -11.89
C TYR A 110 5.71 -4.92 -11.29
N GLU A 111 6.21 -3.69 -11.41
CA GLU A 111 7.49 -3.30 -10.80
C GLU A 111 7.36 -3.10 -9.29
N VAL A 112 6.20 -2.59 -8.83
CA VAL A 112 5.82 -2.54 -7.42
C VAL A 112 4.40 -3.05 -7.31
N HIS A 113 4.21 -4.12 -6.57
CA HIS A 113 2.89 -4.75 -6.41
C HIS A 113 1.83 -3.76 -5.95
N ALA A 114 0.60 -3.92 -6.41
CA ALA A 114 -0.56 -3.16 -5.93
C ALA A 114 -0.74 -3.29 -4.41
N ASP A 115 -1.70 -2.55 -3.88
CA ASP A 115 -2.23 -2.72 -2.52
C ASP A 115 -1.20 -2.47 -1.41
N LYS A 116 -0.96 -1.16 -1.17
CA LYS A 116 0.02 -0.67 -0.20
C LYS A 116 -0.59 -0.58 1.19
N HIS A 117 0.02 -1.30 2.15
CA HIS A 117 -0.52 -1.45 3.51
C HIS A 117 0.27 -0.72 4.58
N GLU A 118 1.59 -0.69 4.44
CA GLU A 118 2.46 -0.15 5.47
C GLU A 118 3.64 0.58 4.85
N ILE A 119 4.11 1.62 5.51
CA ILE A 119 5.30 2.37 5.14
C ILE A 119 6.12 2.69 6.39
N GLU A 120 7.41 2.41 6.33
CA GLU A 120 8.34 2.72 7.41
C GLU A 120 9.53 3.53 6.90
N PHE A 121 9.99 4.43 7.76
CA PHE A 121 11.09 5.35 7.45
C PHE A 121 12.30 4.99 8.31
N PHE A 122 13.42 4.75 7.67
CA PHE A 122 14.69 4.50 8.36
C PHE A 122 15.43 5.82 8.66
N GLU A 123 16.27 5.80 9.69
CA GLU A 123 17.07 6.97 10.09
C GLU A 123 18.01 7.46 8.99
N ASN A 124 18.49 6.55 8.15
CA ASN A 124 19.35 6.87 6.99
C ASN A 124 18.59 7.54 5.82
N GLY A 125 17.27 7.61 5.92
CA GLY A 125 16.37 8.20 4.92
C GLY A 125 15.87 7.22 3.85
N ASP A 126 16.16 5.92 3.99
CA ASP A 126 15.52 4.87 3.19
C ASP A 126 14.06 4.69 3.61
N ILE A 127 13.24 4.17 2.73
CA ILE A 127 11.83 3.87 2.98
C ILE A 127 11.58 2.39 2.69
N LEU A 128 10.80 1.73 3.55
CA LEU A 128 10.30 0.37 3.34
C LEU A 128 8.80 0.43 3.12
N LEU A 129 8.31 -0.23 2.09
CA LEU A 129 6.90 -0.32 1.71
C LEU A 129 6.46 -1.78 1.77
N GLY A 130 5.39 -2.04 2.51
CA GLY A 130 4.71 -3.34 2.55
C GLY A 130 3.49 -3.34 1.64
N THR A 131 3.38 -4.38 0.82
CA THR A 131 2.29 -4.60 -0.14
C THR A 131 1.79 -6.04 -0.05
N ASP A 132 0.70 -6.38 -0.75
CA ASP A 132 0.25 -7.78 -0.88
C ASP A 132 1.27 -8.67 -1.60
N GLY A 133 2.14 -8.10 -2.43
CA GLY A 133 3.21 -8.84 -3.12
C GLY A 133 4.51 -8.96 -2.35
N GLY A 134 4.65 -8.31 -1.19
CA GLY A 134 5.89 -8.36 -0.41
C GLY A 134 6.41 -7.00 0.04
N LEU A 135 7.72 -6.91 0.22
CA LEU A 135 8.39 -5.71 0.69
C LEU A 135 9.23 -5.06 -0.41
N TYR A 136 9.11 -3.76 -0.50
CA TYR A 136 9.88 -2.92 -1.44
C TYR A 136 10.66 -1.86 -0.67
N LYS A 137 11.86 -1.58 -1.13
CA LYS A 137 12.73 -0.59 -0.51
C LYS A 137 13.05 0.55 -1.47
N LEU A 138 12.81 1.79 -1.05
CA LEU A 138 13.28 2.97 -1.72
C LEU A 138 14.49 3.53 -0.98
N ARG A 139 15.64 3.56 -1.64
CA ARG A 139 16.84 4.15 -1.04
C ARG A 139 16.76 5.66 -1.07
N LYS A 140 17.36 6.30 -0.08
CA LYS A 140 17.48 7.76 -0.04
C LYS A 140 18.06 8.29 -1.36
N ASN A 141 17.42 9.29 -1.92
CA ASN A 141 17.77 9.93 -3.20
C ASN A 141 17.61 9.03 -4.45
N SER A 142 16.99 7.85 -4.33
CA SER A 142 16.56 7.05 -5.48
C SER A 142 15.11 7.39 -5.87
N THR A 143 14.76 7.07 -7.10
CA THR A 143 13.39 7.03 -7.60
C THR A 143 12.94 5.61 -7.91
N GLU A 144 13.85 4.64 -7.81
CA GLU A 144 13.62 3.24 -8.13
C GLU A 144 13.41 2.44 -6.85
N TRP A 145 12.35 1.63 -6.85
CA TRP A 145 12.05 0.71 -5.78
C TRP A 145 12.77 -0.63 -6.02
N GLU A 146 13.38 -1.14 -4.97
CA GLU A 146 14.05 -2.44 -4.93
C GLU A 146 13.08 -3.47 -4.33
N ASP A 147 12.74 -4.51 -5.08
CA ASP A 147 11.98 -5.63 -4.57
C ASP A 147 12.87 -6.50 -3.67
N LEU A 148 12.37 -6.79 -2.46
CA LEU A 148 13.09 -7.59 -1.47
C LEU A 148 12.64 -9.06 -1.55
N GLU A 149 12.99 -9.75 -2.63
CA GLU A 149 12.55 -11.11 -2.94
C GLU A 149 13.02 -12.20 -1.95
N ASN A 150 13.97 -11.91 -1.06
CA ASN A 150 14.56 -12.90 -0.14
C ASN A 150 13.73 -13.12 1.13
N ILE A 151 12.49 -12.67 1.17
CA ILE A 151 11.59 -12.90 2.29
C ILE A 151 10.84 -14.20 2.04
N ALA A 152 11.25 -15.25 2.72
CA ALA A 152 10.65 -16.58 2.62
C ALA A 152 9.29 -16.62 3.33
N THR A 153 8.30 -15.88 2.83
CA THR A 153 6.94 -15.83 3.37
C THR A 153 5.92 -15.83 2.24
N THR A 154 4.88 -16.64 2.37
CA THR A 154 3.72 -16.67 1.49
C THR A 154 2.50 -17.09 2.28
N GLN A 155 1.38 -16.42 2.04
CA GLN A 155 0.11 -16.77 2.65
C GLN A 155 -0.78 -17.45 1.62
N PHE A 156 -1.01 -18.75 1.78
CA PHE A 156 -1.93 -19.48 0.94
C PHE A 156 -3.35 -19.46 1.53
N TYR A 157 -4.35 -19.19 0.70
CA TYR A 157 -5.76 -19.40 1.05
C TYR A 157 -6.12 -20.88 1.07
N ARG A 158 -5.59 -21.62 0.12
CA ARG A 158 -5.83 -23.06 -0.04
C ARG A 158 -4.55 -23.75 -0.46
N VAL A 159 -4.44 -25.00 -0.02
CA VAL A 159 -3.38 -25.92 -0.45
C VAL A 159 -4.01 -27.21 -0.94
N ALA A 160 -3.41 -27.81 -1.94
CA ALA A 160 -3.76 -29.11 -2.47
C ALA A 160 -2.51 -29.95 -2.69
N TYR A 161 -2.66 -31.25 -2.82
CA TYR A 161 -1.58 -32.13 -3.25
C TYR A 161 -2.05 -32.97 -4.46
N ASN A 162 -1.11 -33.42 -5.27
CA ASN A 162 -1.42 -34.29 -6.39
C ASN A 162 -1.67 -35.72 -5.87
N PRO A 163 -2.88 -36.28 -5.97
CA PRO A 163 -3.18 -37.63 -5.47
C PRO A 163 -2.42 -38.73 -6.23
N ASN A 164 -2.02 -38.48 -7.47
CA ASN A 164 -1.22 -39.43 -8.28
C ASN A 164 0.29 -39.29 -8.03
N ASN A 165 0.73 -38.17 -7.46
CA ASN A 165 2.10 -37.92 -7.03
C ASN A 165 2.12 -37.03 -5.77
N PRO A 166 1.94 -37.65 -4.58
CA PRO A 166 1.77 -36.91 -3.33
C PRO A 166 2.97 -36.05 -2.91
N SER A 167 4.09 -36.15 -3.64
CA SER A 167 5.23 -35.27 -3.41
C SER A 167 5.04 -33.86 -3.95
N TYR A 168 4.04 -33.60 -4.78
CA TYR A 168 3.73 -32.29 -5.33
C TYR A 168 2.59 -31.61 -4.58
N PHE A 169 2.82 -30.37 -4.23
CA PHE A 169 1.88 -29.50 -3.54
C PHE A 169 1.56 -28.28 -4.38
N TYR A 170 0.38 -27.74 -4.20
CA TYR A 170 -0.10 -26.51 -4.85
C TYR A 170 -0.63 -25.57 -3.78
N GLY A 171 -0.28 -24.30 -3.91
CA GLY A 171 -0.76 -23.26 -3.01
C GLY A 171 -1.35 -22.11 -3.83
N GLY A 172 -2.59 -21.73 -3.53
CA GLY A 172 -3.25 -20.57 -4.11
C GLY A 172 -3.27 -19.40 -3.13
N ALA A 173 -2.78 -18.25 -3.57
CA ALA A 173 -2.73 -17.02 -2.80
C ALA A 173 -3.57 -15.93 -3.47
N GLN A 174 -4.14 -15.03 -2.69
CA GLN A 174 -4.83 -13.86 -3.23
C GLN A 174 -3.82 -12.94 -3.89
N ASP A 175 -4.19 -12.40 -5.07
CA ASP A 175 -3.40 -11.46 -5.86
C ASP A 175 -1.98 -11.92 -6.25
N ASN A 176 -1.54 -13.11 -5.76
CA ASN A 176 -0.21 -13.69 -5.97
C ASN A 176 -0.25 -15.06 -6.67
N GLY A 177 -1.37 -15.40 -7.30
CA GLY A 177 -1.51 -16.57 -8.16
C GLY A 177 -1.47 -17.91 -7.46
N THR A 178 -1.14 -18.94 -8.24
CA THR A 178 -0.98 -20.32 -7.78
C THR A 178 0.45 -20.78 -8.01
N SER A 179 1.06 -21.35 -6.98
CA SER A 179 2.41 -21.91 -7.04
C SER A 179 2.39 -23.40 -6.79
N THR A 180 3.38 -24.11 -7.34
CA THR A 180 3.66 -25.51 -7.09
C THR A 180 5.02 -25.69 -6.43
N GLY A 181 5.11 -26.64 -5.52
CA GLY A 181 6.34 -27.08 -4.87
C GLY A 181 6.38 -28.59 -4.71
N ASN A 182 7.50 -29.14 -4.31
CA ASN A 182 7.62 -30.57 -4.05
C ASN A 182 8.41 -30.89 -2.77
N ALA A 183 8.18 -32.10 -2.22
CA ALA A 183 8.76 -32.54 -0.97
C ALA A 183 10.28 -32.78 -1.03
N GLN A 184 10.87 -32.92 -2.21
CA GLN A 184 12.30 -33.11 -2.40
C GLN A 184 13.07 -31.79 -2.32
N ASN A 185 12.41 -30.68 -2.62
CA ASN A 185 12.99 -29.34 -2.56
C ASN A 185 11.95 -28.33 -2.03
N ILE A 186 11.79 -28.31 -0.74
CA ILE A 186 10.78 -27.49 -0.03
C ILE A 186 10.97 -25.96 -0.19
N ASN A 187 12.14 -25.55 -0.64
CA ASN A 187 12.45 -24.13 -0.86
C ASN A 187 12.30 -23.69 -2.31
N ASN A 188 11.93 -24.60 -3.21
CA ASN A 188 11.77 -24.31 -4.62
C ASN A 188 10.29 -24.38 -5.01
N TRP A 189 9.64 -23.23 -5.06
CA TRP A 189 8.28 -23.06 -5.51
C TRP A 189 8.27 -22.37 -6.88
N GLU A 190 7.41 -22.82 -7.75
CA GLU A 190 7.27 -22.31 -9.10
C GLU A 190 5.85 -21.74 -9.27
N ALA A 191 5.75 -20.49 -9.73
CA ALA A 191 4.47 -19.89 -10.09
C ALA A 191 3.94 -20.55 -11.38
N ILE A 192 2.72 -21.09 -11.34
CA ILE A 192 2.10 -21.79 -12.46
C ILE A 192 0.93 -21.04 -13.08
N TYR A 193 0.25 -20.22 -12.30
CA TYR A 193 -0.82 -19.33 -12.74
C TYR A 193 -0.76 -18.00 -12.01
N GLY A 194 -1.03 -16.91 -12.73
CA GLY A 194 -1.18 -15.57 -12.16
C GLY A 194 -2.61 -15.27 -11.69
N GLY A 195 -2.85 -14.04 -11.24
CA GLY A 195 -4.13 -13.57 -10.74
C GLY A 195 -4.45 -14.09 -9.34
N ASP A 196 -5.72 -14.33 -9.06
CA ASP A 196 -6.19 -14.90 -7.80
C ASP A 196 -6.07 -16.42 -7.79
N GLY A 197 -5.25 -16.95 -6.88
CA GLY A 197 -5.02 -18.40 -6.73
C GLY A 197 -5.87 -19.06 -5.66
N PHE A 198 -7.16 -18.77 -5.55
CA PHE A 198 -8.01 -19.21 -4.44
C PHE A 198 -8.15 -20.72 -4.27
N LEU A 199 -8.30 -21.46 -5.36
CA LEU A 199 -8.59 -22.89 -5.35
C LEU A 199 -7.70 -23.64 -6.34
N PRO A 200 -6.49 -24.05 -5.92
CA PRO A 200 -5.70 -25.00 -6.71
C PRO A 200 -6.41 -26.35 -6.68
N ALA A 201 -6.80 -26.85 -7.85
CA ALA A 201 -7.48 -28.13 -8.03
C ALA A 201 -6.64 -29.09 -8.88
#